data_6aea93eb39e480cdf5229c5daa19edae
#
_entry.id   6aea93eb39e480cdf5229c5daa19edae
#
_cell.length_a   1.000
_cell.length_b   1.000
_cell.length_c   1.000
_cell.angle_alpha   90.00
_cell.angle_beta   90.00
_cell.angle_gamma   90.00
#
_symmetry.space_group_name_H-M   'P 1'
#
loop_
_entity.id
_entity.type
_entity.pdbx_description
1 polymer ?
#
loop_
_entity_poly.entity_id
_entity_poly.type
_entity_poly.pdbx_seq_one_letter_code
_entity_poly.pdbx_strand_id
1 'polypeptide(L)'
;MSSPVITKIEITQYRIPYKDTATTGIGIYYEPGSSTGGPKLLGIQIMTNEGIAGEYISIAPGTLPQIDAIAPALIGKNPLEREWFYDTAKVVLRKQDKMGIGPMDIALWDFAGKYYQEPIYRLLGGHRKKLPAYASTLHGDKSKGGLSSPEEFADFAEQCMELGYKGFKIHGWDDGDVEREISIINEVGSRVGDKMDLMTDPCCIFNTYADALKVGRACDDQNFFWYEDPMKDGGVSFFIYRKLRQAIKTPILQGEHLHLVEPHVDMAIAEATDFFRADPEYDGGITGTMKIAHAAEGFGMDVELHIAGPAQRHCMAAMRNSNFYEMGLVHPKVPNPASPSEIYLGEYSDQLEAIGKDGCVDVPEGPGLGVEYNWKGIKKYAIAEFTYD
;
A
#
# COMPACT_ATOMS: atom_id res chain seq x y z
N MET A 1 31.46 -1.70 -21.73
CA MET A 1 30.49 -2.76 -21.39
C MET A 1 29.27 -2.54 -22.27
N SER A 2 28.69 -3.57 -22.87
CA SER A 2 27.40 -3.46 -23.57
C SER A 2 26.31 -3.11 -22.54
N SER A 3 25.32 -2.31 -22.94
CA SER A 3 24.18 -2.01 -22.06
C SER A 3 23.41 -3.31 -21.74
N PRO A 4 22.87 -3.47 -20.53
CA PRO A 4 22.00 -4.58 -20.21
C PRO A 4 20.75 -4.58 -21.09
N VAL A 5 20.26 -5.78 -21.45
CA VAL A 5 19.10 -5.95 -22.34
C VAL A 5 18.16 -6.99 -21.74
N ILE A 6 16.87 -6.66 -21.72
CA ILE A 6 15.80 -7.59 -21.30
C ILE A 6 15.68 -8.70 -22.36
N THR A 7 15.87 -9.93 -21.93
CA THR A 7 15.81 -11.10 -22.81
C THR A 7 14.53 -11.91 -22.66
N LYS A 8 13.87 -11.82 -21.48
CA LYS A 8 12.68 -12.60 -21.18
C LYS A 8 11.94 -11.99 -20.00
N ILE A 9 10.61 -12.08 -20.00
CA ILE A 9 9.76 -11.73 -18.85
C ILE A 9 8.90 -12.94 -18.51
N GLU A 10 8.89 -13.37 -17.27
CA GLU A 10 8.02 -14.42 -16.75
C GLU A 10 7.07 -13.85 -15.71
N ILE A 11 5.79 -14.19 -15.84
CA ILE A 11 4.73 -13.83 -14.88
C ILE A 11 4.12 -15.13 -14.36
N THR A 12 4.18 -15.35 -13.05
CA THR A 12 3.51 -16.45 -12.37
C THR A 12 2.29 -15.93 -11.64
N GLN A 13 1.09 -16.23 -12.11
CA GLN A 13 -0.12 -15.98 -11.35
C GLN A 13 -0.32 -17.13 -10.36
N TYR A 14 -0.48 -16.81 -9.08
CA TYR A 14 -0.62 -17.81 -8.04
C TYR A 14 -1.59 -17.37 -6.95
N ARG A 15 -1.95 -18.29 -6.03
CA ARG A 15 -2.89 -18.03 -4.95
C ARG A 15 -2.47 -18.81 -3.70
N ILE A 16 -2.09 -18.09 -2.64
CA ILE A 16 -1.86 -18.69 -1.33
C ILE A 16 -3.20 -18.80 -0.60
N PRO A 17 -3.57 -19.99 -0.11
CA PRO A 17 -4.81 -20.14 0.66
C PRO A 17 -4.72 -19.36 1.98
N TYR A 18 -5.75 -18.58 2.27
CA TYR A 18 -5.91 -17.91 3.57
C TYR A 18 -6.76 -18.78 4.49
N LYS A 19 -6.34 -18.87 5.76
CA LYS A 19 -7.08 -19.55 6.82
C LYS A 19 -7.71 -18.52 7.75
N ASP A 20 -8.88 -18.85 8.26
CA ASP A 20 -9.60 -18.03 9.23
C ASP A 20 -9.84 -16.58 8.77
N THR A 21 -9.90 -16.35 7.47
CA THR A 21 -10.24 -15.06 6.88
C THR A 21 -11.23 -15.21 5.72
N ALA A 22 -12.05 -14.19 5.52
CA ALA A 22 -12.95 -14.05 4.39
C ALA A 22 -12.82 -12.64 3.79
N THR A 23 -13.45 -12.41 2.64
CA THR A 23 -13.41 -11.13 1.94
C THR A 23 -14.81 -10.55 1.76
N THR A 24 -14.93 -9.24 1.89
CA THR A 24 -16.09 -8.46 1.47
C THR A 24 -15.80 -7.72 0.15
N GLY A 25 -16.71 -6.83 -0.26
CA GLY A 25 -16.48 -5.94 -1.41
C GLY A 25 -15.39 -4.89 -1.19
N ILE A 26 -15.01 -4.62 0.06
CA ILE A 26 -14.04 -3.57 0.42
C ILE A 26 -12.76 -4.11 1.07
N GLY A 27 -12.73 -5.34 1.56
CA GLY A 27 -11.49 -5.83 2.18
C GLY A 27 -11.59 -7.22 2.79
N ILE A 28 -10.64 -7.51 3.67
CA ILE A 28 -10.45 -8.80 4.33
C ILE A 28 -10.83 -8.67 5.81
N TYR A 29 -11.52 -9.66 6.34
CA TYR A 29 -11.89 -9.73 7.76
C TYR A 29 -11.64 -11.13 8.34
N TYR A 30 -11.56 -11.23 9.67
CA TYR A 30 -11.39 -12.49 10.38
C TYR A 30 -12.68 -13.31 10.39
N GLU A 31 -12.60 -14.59 10.00
CA GLU A 31 -13.72 -15.54 10.04
C GLU A 31 -13.20 -16.93 10.41
N PRO A 32 -13.31 -17.32 11.70
CA PRO A 32 -12.79 -18.59 12.19
C PRO A 32 -13.36 -19.80 11.46
N GLY A 33 -12.48 -20.73 11.08
CA GLY A 33 -12.84 -21.96 10.38
C GLY A 33 -13.10 -21.80 8.89
N SER A 34 -13.05 -20.56 8.35
CA SER A 34 -13.08 -20.35 6.90
C SER A 34 -11.76 -20.72 6.27
N SER A 35 -11.81 -21.16 5.02
CA SER A 35 -10.63 -21.35 4.18
C SER A 35 -10.97 -20.79 2.80
N THR A 36 -10.55 -19.55 2.58
CA THR A 36 -10.70 -18.92 1.27
C THR A 36 -9.46 -19.14 0.43
N GLY A 37 -9.62 -19.14 -0.89
CA GLY A 37 -8.49 -19.29 -1.80
C GLY A 37 -7.54 -18.10 -1.82
N GLY A 38 -7.63 -17.14 -0.90
CA GLY A 38 -6.84 -15.91 -0.93
C GLY A 38 -7.00 -15.09 -2.21
N PRO A 39 -6.42 -13.90 -2.32
CA PRO A 39 -6.35 -13.18 -3.59
C PRO A 39 -5.41 -13.90 -4.57
N LYS A 40 -5.57 -13.61 -5.85
CA LYS A 40 -4.54 -13.93 -6.83
C LYS A 40 -3.40 -12.95 -6.68
N LEU A 41 -2.17 -13.42 -6.78
CA LEU A 41 -0.95 -12.64 -6.73
C LEU A 41 -0.18 -12.84 -8.04
N LEU A 42 0.70 -11.90 -8.38
CA LEU A 42 1.53 -11.98 -9.58
C LEU A 42 3.01 -11.95 -9.18
N GLY A 43 3.71 -13.05 -9.43
CA GLY A 43 5.17 -13.07 -9.37
C GLY A 43 5.75 -12.63 -10.71
N ILE A 44 6.60 -11.61 -10.72
CA ILE A 44 7.19 -11.00 -11.91
C ILE A 44 8.71 -11.23 -11.88
N GLN A 45 9.27 -11.75 -12.98
CA GLN A 45 10.71 -11.89 -13.18
C GLN A 45 11.09 -11.31 -14.54
N ILE A 46 11.94 -10.29 -14.55
CA ILE A 46 12.50 -9.65 -15.76
C ILE A 46 13.95 -10.09 -15.89
N MET A 47 14.22 -11.02 -16.79
CA MET A 47 15.55 -11.59 -17.04
C MET A 47 16.31 -10.76 -18.04
N THR A 48 17.63 -10.69 -17.87
CA THR A 48 18.52 -9.92 -18.74
C THR A 48 19.71 -10.73 -19.22
N ASN A 49 20.43 -10.21 -20.24
CA ASN A 49 21.69 -10.78 -20.73
C ASN A 49 22.85 -10.70 -19.72
N GLU A 50 22.68 -9.99 -18.61
CA GLU A 50 23.68 -9.89 -17.52
C GLU A 50 23.58 -11.06 -16.52
N GLY A 51 22.60 -11.97 -16.67
CA GLY A 51 22.33 -13.04 -15.70
C GLY A 51 21.71 -12.56 -14.39
N ILE A 52 21.29 -11.31 -14.34
CA ILE A 52 20.57 -10.67 -13.22
C ILE A 52 19.09 -10.57 -13.61
N ALA A 53 18.19 -10.90 -12.67
CA ALA A 53 16.77 -10.72 -12.83
C ALA A 53 16.26 -9.60 -11.90
N GLY A 54 15.39 -8.74 -12.43
CA GLY A 54 14.54 -7.87 -11.61
C GLY A 54 13.28 -8.62 -11.21
N GLU A 55 12.91 -8.56 -9.93
CA GLU A 55 11.87 -9.41 -9.36
C GLU A 55 10.91 -8.60 -8.51
N TYR A 56 9.63 -8.96 -8.58
CA TYR A 56 8.61 -8.36 -7.72
C TYR A 56 7.40 -9.27 -7.54
N ILE A 57 6.76 -9.19 -6.38
CA ILE A 57 5.48 -9.83 -6.10
C ILE A 57 4.41 -8.75 -5.97
N SER A 58 3.49 -8.71 -6.92
CA SER A 58 2.36 -7.78 -6.93
C SER A 58 1.13 -8.37 -6.27
N ILE A 59 0.46 -7.56 -5.46
CA ILE A 59 -0.83 -7.87 -4.83
C ILE A 59 -2.03 -7.42 -5.69
N ALA A 60 -1.78 -6.81 -6.85
CA ALA A 60 -2.78 -6.26 -7.76
C ALA A 60 -3.05 -7.17 -8.98
N PRO A 61 -3.78 -8.28 -8.83
CA PRO A 61 -3.96 -9.29 -9.89
C PRO A 61 -4.74 -8.76 -11.10
N GLY A 62 -5.52 -7.70 -10.94
CA GLY A 62 -6.25 -7.02 -12.01
C GLY A 62 -5.36 -6.35 -13.04
N THR A 63 -4.06 -6.18 -12.73
CA THR A 63 -3.08 -5.55 -13.61
C THR A 63 -2.56 -6.48 -14.71
N LEU A 64 -2.76 -7.79 -14.61
CA LEU A 64 -2.24 -8.78 -15.58
C LEU A 64 -2.58 -8.45 -17.06
N PRO A 65 -3.81 -8.09 -17.44
CA PRO A 65 -4.10 -7.71 -18.83
C PRO A 65 -3.36 -6.47 -19.31
N GLN A 66 -3.02 -5.57 -18.41
CA GLN A 66 -2.22 -4.38 -18.72
C GLN A 66 -0.74 -4.72 -18.85
N ILE A 67 -0.23 -5.59 -17.98
CA ILE A 67 1.13 -6.15 -18.07
C ILE A 67 1.30 -6.89 -19.41
N ASP A 68 0.31 -7.72 -19.80
CA ASP A 68 0.30 -8.40 -21.10
C ASP A 68 0.42 -7.43 -22.29
N ALA A 69 -0.22 -6.26 -22.19
CA ALA A 69 -0.15 -5.23 -23.22
C ALA A 69 1.20 -4.51 -23.30
N ILE A 70 1.94 -4.37 -22.19
CA ILE A 70 3.20 -3.61 -22.14
C ILE A 70 4.46 -4.49 -22.18
N ALA A 71 4.41 -5.72 -21.67
CA ALA A 71 5.57 -6.59 -21.56
C ALA A 71 6.30 -6.87 -22.90
N PRO A 72 5.61 -7.12 -24.03
CA PRO A 72 6.28 -7.33 -25.31
C PRO A 72 7.12 -6.12 -25.76
N ALA A 73 6.76 -4.89 -25.40
CA ALA A 73 7.48 -3.68 -25.74
C ALA A 73 8.82 -3.54 -25.00
N LEU A 74 8.99 -4.27 -23.89
CA LEU A 74 10.22 -4.27 -23.08
C LEU A 74 11.29 -5.22 -23.60
N ILE A 75 10.94 -6.25 -24.35
CA ILE A 75 11.91 -7.22 -24.86
C ILE A 75 12.90 -6.51 -25.79
N GLY A 76 14.20 -6.77 -25.59
CA GLY A 76 15.29 -6.12 -26.30
C GLY A 76 15.62 -4.69 -25.81
N LYS A 77 14.94 -4.18 -24.78
CA LYS A 77 15.19 -2.83 -24.21
C LYS A 77 16.15 -2.89 -23.03
N ASN A 78 16.70 -1.73 -22.73
CA ASN A 78 17.56 -1.55 -21.56
C ASN A 78 16.70 -1.39 -20.29
N PRO A 79 16.80 -2.30 -19.28
CA PRO A 79 16.00 -2.22 -18.06
C PRO A 79 16.32 -1.00 -17.18
N LEU A 80 17.41 -0.29 -17.45
CA LEU A 80 17.78 0.92 -16.73
C LEU A 80 17.05 2.18 -17.24
N GLU A 81 16.38 2.11 -18.39
CA GLU A 81 15.66 3.23 -19.01
C GLU A 81 14.21 3.31 -18.50
N ARG A 82 14.04 3.45 -17.18
CA ARG A 82 12.73 3.42 -16.50
C ARG A 82 11.81 4.59 -16.88
N GLU A 83 12.35 5.79 -17.09
CA GLU A 83 11.55 6.94 -17.57
C GLU A 83 10.98 6.70 -18.97
N TRP A 84 11.79 6.10 -19.87
CA TRP A 84 11.29 5.69 -21.17
C TRP A 84 10.17 4.65 -21.05
N PHE A 85 10.34 3.67 -20.16
CA PHE A 85 9.29 2.67 -19.89
C PHE A 85 8.02 3.33 -19.37
N TYR A 86 8.13 4.17 -18.34
CA TYR A 86 7.00 4.89 -17.73
C TYR A 86 6.20 5.68 -18.77
N ASP A 87 6.87 6.46 -19.61
CA ASP A 87 6.23 7.26 -20.65
C ASP A 87 5.57 6.38 -21.74
N THR A 88 6.29 5.37 -22.23
CA THR A 88 5.77 4.43 -23.23
C THR A 88 4.53 3.67 -22.70
N ALA A 89 4.59 3.15 -21.48
CA ALA A 89 3.49 2.42 -20.87
C ALA A 89 2.26 3.31 -20.65
N LYS A 90 2.42 4.58 -20.26
CA LYS A 90 1.31 5.55 -20.20
C LYS A 90 0.60 5.70 -21.55
N VAL A 91 1.33 5.72 -22.65
CA VAL A 91 0.74 5.80 -23.99
C VAL A 91 0.02 4.52 -24.38
N VAL A 92 0.62 3.35 -24.13
CA VAL A 92 0.00 2.04 -24.39
C VAL A 92 -1.30 1.90 -23.61
N LEU A 93 -1.28 2.23 -22.33
CA LEU A 93 -2.41 2.08 -21.40
C LEU A 93 -3.31 3.33 -21.31
N ARG A 94 -3.25 4.26 -22.27
CA ARG A 94 -4.00 5.54 -22.21
C ARG A 94 -5.52 5.42 -22.09
N LYS A 95 -6.09 4.25 -22.40
CA LYS A 95 -7.53 3.96 -22.30
C LYS A 95 -7.88 3.10 -21.07
N GLN A 96 -6.93 2.91 -20.15
CA GLN A 96 -7.05 2.09 -18.95
C GLN A 96 -6.60 2.90 -17.72
N ASP A 97 -6.73 2.35 -16.53
CA ASP A 97 -6.32 2.99 -15.28
C ASP A 97 -4.80 3.09 -15.08
N LYS A 98 -4.01 2.36 -15.88
CA LYS A 98 -2.54 2.36 -15.89
C LYS A 98 -1.84 1.69 -14.69
N MET A 99 -2.57 1.00 -13.83
CA MET A 99 -2.01 0.30 -12.67
C MET A 99 -0.94 -0.75 -13.05
N GLY A 100 -1.04 -1.36 -14.26
CA GLY A 100 -0.06 -2.34 -14.74
C GLY A 100 1.36 -1.81 -14.93
N ILE A 101 1.58 -0.49 -14.88
CA ILE A 101 2.92 0.12 -14.92
C ILE A 101 3.66 -0.19 -13.62
N GLY A 102 2.98 -0.10 -12.47
CA GLY A 102 3.57 -0.19 -11.15
C GLY A 102 4.41 -1.45 -10.92
N PRO A 103 3.82 -2.65 -11.02
CA PRO A 103 4.54 -3.89 -10.79
C PRO A 103 5.75 -4.09 -11.69
N MET A 104 5.66 -3.68 -12.94
CA MET A 104 6.75 -3.78 -13.91
C MET A 104 7.88 -2.79 -13.60
N ASP A 105 7.56 -1.55 -13.25
CA ASP A 105 8.55 -0.53 -12.87
C ASP A 105 9.30 -0.93 -11.60
N ILE A 106 8.60 -1.49 -10.59
CA ILE A 106 9.23 -1.97 -9.37
C ILE A 106 10.25 -3.08 -9.66
N ALA A 107 9.90 -4.03 -10.54
CA ALA A 107 10.84 -5.07 -10.96
C ALA A 107 12.03 -4.50 -11.74
N LEU A 108 11.85 -3.47 -12.56
CA LEU A 108 12.95 -2.76 -13.22
C LEU A 108 13.86 -2.02 -12.22
N TRP A 109 13.30 -1.44 -11.17
CA TRP A 109 14.08 -0.84 -10.08
C TRP A 109 14.84 -1.90 -9.27
N ASP A 110 14.24 -3.06 -9.01
CA ASP A 110 14.92 -4.18 -8.36
C ASP A 110 16.14 -4.64 -9.19
N PHE A 111 15.95 -4.79 -10.51
CA PHE A 111 17.08 -5.03 -11.41
C PHE A 111 18.17 -3.98 -11.26
N ALA A 112 17.79 -2.68 -11.29
CA ALA A 112 18.77 -1.60 -11.23
C ALA A 112 19.59 -1.63 -9.92
N GLY A 113 18.92 -1.85 -8.78
CA GLY A 113 19.61 -1.97 -7.51
C GLY A 113 20.55 -3.18 -7.46
N LYS A 114 20.11 -4.33 -7.98
CA LYS A 114 20.96 -5.53 -8.11
C LYS A 114 22.14 -5.30 -9.07
N TYR A 115 21.91 -4.61 -10.18
CA TYR A 115 22.97 -4.31 -11.16
C TYR A 115 24.04 -3.36 -10.59
N TYR A 116 23.63 -2.33 -9.83
CA TYR A 116 24.55 -1.38 -9.18
C TYR A 116 25.04 -1.85 -7.80
N GLN A 117 24.57 -3.00 -7.31
CA GLN A 117 24.88 -3.54 -5.96
C GLN A 117 24.50 -2.57 -4.83
N GLU A 118 23.40 -1.85 -5.00
CA GLU A 118 22.89 -0.89 -4.02
C GLU A 118 21.39 -1.12 -3.72
N PRO A 119 20.93 -0.87 -2.49
CA PRO A 119 19.52 -0.84 -2.21
C PRO A 119 18.86 0.36 -2.90
N ILE A 120 17.61 0.20 -3.31
CA ILE A 120 16.89 1.19 -4.13
C ILE A 120 16.85 2.57 -3.45
N TYR A 121 16.60 2.62 -2.13
CA TYR A 121 16.51 3.91 -1.45
C TYR A 121 17.80 4.75 -1.57
N ARG A 122 18.97 4.13 -1.67
CA ARG A 122 20.24 4.85 -1.91
C ARG A 122 20.33 5.39 -3.33
N LEU A 123 19.84 4.66 -4.32
CA LEU A 123 19.76 5.13 -5.70
C LEU A 123 18.80 6.31 -5.84
N LEU A 124 17.80 6.40 -4.97
CA LEU A 124 16.85 7.51 -4.89
C LEU A 124 17.38 8.71 -4.08
N GLY A 125 18.57 8.62 -3.50
CA GLY A 125 19.21 9.70 -2.74
C GLY A 125 19.24 9.47 -1.23
N GLY A 126 18.43 8.61 -0.68
CA GLY A 126 18.41 8.17 0.72
C GLY A 126 18.22 9.30 1.74
N HIS A 127 17.26 9.15 2.63
CA HIS A 127 17.00 10.11 3.71
C HIS A 127 17.05 9.46 5.09
N ARG A 128 16.48 8.27 5.24
CA ARG A 128 16.38 7.54 6.52
C ARG A 128 16.51 6.03 6.31
N LYS A 129 16.79 5.29 7.38
CA LYS A 129 16.98 3.83 7.37
C LYS A 129 15.93 3.09 8.19
N LYS A 130 15.16 3.84 8.98
CA LYS A 130 14.08 3.35 9.81
C LYS A 130 12.85 4.20 9.55
N LEU A 131 11.70 3.57 9.55
CA LEU A 131 10.41 4.18 9.26
C LEU A 131 9.51 4.01 10.48
N PRO A 132 9.06 5.09 11.13
CA PRO A 132 7.97 4.99 12.10
C PRO A 132 6.78 4.30 11.45
N ALA A 133 6.09 3.41 12.17
CA ALA A 133 5.00 2.65 11.60
C ALA A 133 3.72 2.76 12.42
N TYR A 134 2.58 2.68 11.73
CA TYR A 134 1.27 2.49 12.34
C TYR A 134 0.73 1.09 12.05
N ALA A 135 -0.06 0.55 12.98
CA ALA A 135 -0.80 -0.68 12.77
C ALA A 135 -2.11 -0.36 12.04
N SER A 136 -2.30 -0.93 10.85
CA SER A 136 -3.52 -0.78 10.04
C SER A 136 -4.32 -2.07 10.13
N THR A 137 -5.55 -2.01 10.68
CA THR A 137 -6.32 -3.21 11.01
C THR A 137 -6.89 -3.92 9.77
N LEU A 138 -7.22 -5.20 9.90
CA LEU A 138 -8.26 -5.81 9.06
C LEU A 138 -9.60 -5.12 9.29
N HIS A 139 -10.58 -5.40 8.42
CA HIS A 139 -11.95 -4.94 8.62
C HIS A 139 -12.60 -5.58 9.84
N GLY A 140 -13.59 -4.87 10.40
CA GLY A 140 -14.40 -5.36 11.50
C GLY A 140 -15.05 -6.71 11.18
N ASP A 141 -15.02 -7.61 12.14
CA ASP A 141 -15.55 -8.98 12.04
C ASP A 141 -16.73 -9.22 13.00
N LYS A 142 -17.10 -10.49 13.22
CA LYS A 142 -18.19 -10.89 14.12
C LYS A 142 -17.71 -11.84 15.22
N SER A 143 -16.40 -12.00 15.35
CA SER A 143 -15.79 -13.06 16.17
C SER A 143 -15.24 -12.48 17.46
N LYS A 144 -15.69 -12.98 18.59
CA LYS A 144 -15.19 -12.55 19.90
C LYS A 144 -13.67 -12.66 19.99
N GLY A 145 -13.04 -11.59 20.49
CA GLY A 145 -11.58 -11.46 20.58
C GLY A 145 -10.90 -11.16 19.26
N GLY A 146 -11.68 -10.85 18.23
CA GLY A 146 -11.22 -10.26 16.97
C GLY A 146 -11.41 -8.74 16.97
N LEU A 147 -12.15 -8.23 15.97
CA LEU A 147 -12.50 -6.82 15.79
C LEU A 147 -14.02 -6.68 15.66
N SER A 148 -14.77 -7.28 16.61
CA SER A 148 -16.23 -7.42 16.49
C SER A 148 -17.01 -6.34 17.24
N SER A 149 -16.34 -5.48 18.00
CA SER A 149 -16.95 -4.35 18.70
C SER A 149 -15.99 -3.18 18.87
N PRO A 150 -16.48 -1.97 19.18
CA PRO A 150 -15.62 -0.83 19.51
C PRO A 150 -14.59 -1.11 20.59
N GLU A 151 -14.97 -1.84 21.63
CA GLU A 151 -14.08 -2.22 22.74
C GLU A 151 -12.96 -3.16 22.28
N GLU A 152 -13.25 -4.11 21.38
CA GLU A 152 -12.23 -5.02 20.84
C GLU A 152 -11.25 -4.30 19.90
N PHE A 153 -11.68 -3.30 19.16
CA PHE A 153 -10.76 -2.40 18.43
C PHE A 153 -9.84 -1.64 19.38
N ALA A 154 -10.37 -1.14 20.48
CA ALA A 154 -9.59 -0.43 21.49
C ALA A 154 -8.63 -1.36 22.25
N ASP A 155 -9.05 -2.60 22.58
CA ASP A 155 -8.17 -3.63 23.15
C ASP A 155 -6.99 -3.94 22.20
N PHE A 156 -7.26 -4.03 20.91
CA PHE A 156 -6.21 -4.26 19.92
C PHE A 156 -5.29 -3.05 19.74
N ALA A 157 -5.83 -1.83 19.81
CA ALA A 157 -5.02 -0.61 19.80
C ALA A 157 -4.04 -0.56 20.98
N GLU A 158 -4.49 -0.94 22.19
CA GLU A 158 -3.62 -1.07 23.37
C GLU A 158 -2.54 -2.14 23.15
N GLN A 159 -2.88 -3.31 22.60
CA GLN A 159 -1.90 -4.34 22.25
C GLN A 159 -0.86 -3.81 21.25
N CYS A 160 -1.27 -3.08 20.19
CA CYS A 160 -0.35 -2.48 19.23
C CYS A 160 0.57 -1.44 19.89
N MET A 161 0.03 -0.63 20.80
CA MET A 161 0.81 0.33 21.58
C MET A 161 1.88 -0.37 22.42
N GLU A 162 1.54 -1.48 23.09
CA GLU A 162 2.48 -2.28 23.89
C GLU A 162 3.58 -2.91 23.03
N LEU A 163 3.28 -3.30 21.78
CA LEU A 163 4.26 -3.77 20.81
C LEU A 163 5.22 -2.66 20.34
N GLY A 164 4.84 -1.39 20.50
CA GLY A 164 5.68 -0.23 20.18
C GLY A 164 5.19 0.64 19.05
N TYR A 165 4.06 0.30 18.41
CA TYR A 165 3.47 1.14 17.34
C TYR A 165 3.21 2.57 17.82
N LYS A 166 3.47 3.54 16.95
CA LYS A 166 3.26 4.97 17.22
C LYS A 166 1.90 5.48 16.72
N GLY A 167 1.28 4.73 15.82
CA GLY A 167 -0.03 5.05 15.28
C GLY A 167 -0.89 3.81 15.12
N PHE A 168 -2.20 4.01 15.00
CA PHE A 168 -3.20 2.96 14.82
C PHE A 168 -4.28 3.44 13.85
N LYS A 169 -4.53 2.66 12.78
CA LYS A 169 -5.56 2.94 11.77
C LYS A 169 -6.70 1.93 11.85
N ILE A 170 -7.89 2.46 11.93
CA ILE A 170 -9.15 1.71 12.00
C ILE A 170 -9.67 1.48 10.58
N HIS A 171 -9.94 0.21 10.22
CA HIS A 171 -10.86 -0.14 9.15
C HIS A 171 -12.13 -0.71 9.77
N GLY A 172 -13.23 0.00 9.61
CA GLY A 172 -14.52 -0.43 10.19
C GLY A 172 -15.16 -1.58 9.43
N TRP A 173 -16.49 -1.67 9.49
CA TRP A 173 -17.24 -2.68 8.76
C TRP A 173 -17.65 -2.18 7.36
N ASP A 174 -18.10 -3.10 6.51
CA ASP A 174 -18.46 -2.83 5.11
C ASP A 174 -19.92 -2.36 4.89
N ASP A 175 -20.66 -2.09 5.98
CA ASP A 175 -22.08 -1.72 5.91
C ASP A 175 -22.35 -0.21 6.02
N GLY A 176 -21.33 0.58 6.37
CA GLY A 176 -21.44 2.03 6.48
C GLY A 176 -22.33 2.53 7.62
N ASP A 177 -22.45 1.77 8.71
CA ASP A 177 -23.16 2.16 9.91
C ASP A 177 -22.41 3.31 10.62
N VAL A 178 -22.90 4.53 10.41
CA VAL A 178 -22.28 5.77 10.91
C VAL A 178 -22.16 5.80 12.42
N GLU A 179 -23.17 5.33 13.15
CA GLU A 179 -23.17 5.36 14.62
C GLU A 179 -22.12 4.38 15.18
N ARG A 180 -21.96 3.25 14.52
CA ARG A 180 -20.93 2.27 14.91
C ARG A 180 -19.52 2.79 14.61
N GLU A 181 -19.29 3.41 13.45
CA GLU A 181 -18.01 4.05 13.13
C GLU A 181 -17.66 5.15 14.14
N ILE A 182 -18.61 5.99 14.53
CA ILE A 182 -18.43 6.98 15.58
C ILE A 182 -18.09 6.32 16.93
N SER A 183 -18.75 5.20 17.24
CA SER A 183 -18.50 4.48 18.50
C SER A 183 -17.08 3.92 18.58
N ILE A 184 -16.52 3.38 17.47
CA ILE A 184 -15.12 2.91 17.42
C ILE A 184 -14.17 4.09 17.62
N ILE A 185 -14.36 5.17 16.89
CA ILE A 185 -13.53 6.38 16.98
C ILE A 185 -13.48 6.88 18.43
N ASN A 186 -14.63 6.97 19.09
CA ASN A 186 -14.72 7.42 20.47
C ASN A 186 -14.05 6.45 21.45
N GLU A 187 -14.29 5.15 21.32
CA GLU A 187 -13.71 4.15 22.23
C GLU A 187 -12.19 4.07 22.09
N VAL A 188 -11.68 3.94 20.87
CA VAL A 188 -10.23 3.93 20.61
C VAL A 188 -9.59 5.25 21.04
N GLY A 189 -10.20 6.39 20.67
CA GLY A 189 -9.71 7.73 21.02
C GLY A 189 -9.60 7.94 22.53
N SER A 190 -10.61 7.49 23.29
CA SER A 190 -10.63 7.65 24.76
C SER A 190 -9.55 6.84 25.48
N ARG A 191 -9.12 5.69 24.90
CA ARG A 191 -8.16 4.76 25.54
C ARG A 191 -6.71 5.01 25.17
N VAL A 192 -6.43 5.39 23.92
CA VAL A 192 -5.05 5.52 23.42
C VAL A 192 -4.74 6.84 22.72
N GLY A 193 -5.72 7.73 22.50
CA GLY A 193 -5.55 8.95 21.71
C GLY A 193 -4.58 10.00 22.28
N ASP A 194 -4.22 9.88 23.56
CA ASP A 194 -3.18 10.71 24.20
C ASP A 194 -1.76 10.12 24.06
N LYS A 195 -1.62 8.93 23.47
CA LYS A 195 -0.38 8.13 23.40
C LYS A 195 0.01 7.69 22.00
N MET A 196 -0.96 7.66 21.09
CA MET A 196 -0.77 7.22 19.70
C MET A 196 -1.42 8.20 18.73
N ASP A 197 -0.84 8.36 17.54
CA ASP A 197 -1.53 9.01 16.43
C ASP A 197 -2.61 8.08 15.88
N LEU A 198 -3.85 8.56 15.83
CA LEU A 198 -5.01 7.76 15.41
C LEU A 198 -5.47 8.14 14.01
N MET A 199 -5.83 7.15 13.22
CA MET A 199 -6.33 7.30 11.87
C MET A 199 -7.57 6.43 11.67
N THR A 200 -8.43 6.82 10.74
CA THR A 200 -9.53 5.97 10.30
C THR A 200 -9.68 6.00 8.80
N ASP A 201 -9.95 4.83 8.23
CA ASP A 201 -10.19 4.61 6.83
C ASP A 201 -11.47 3.77 6.66
N PRO A 202 -12.60 4.40 6.39
CA PRO A 202 -13.85 3.70 6.11
C PRO A 202 -13.88 2.98 4.75
N CYS A 203 -12.80 2.98 3.99
CA CYS A 203 -12.68 2.32 2.68
C CYS A 203 -13.82 2.69 1.72
N CYS A 204 -14.05 3.98 1.52
CA CYS A 204 -15.04 4.50 0.57
C CYS A 204 -16.48 4.05 0.85
N ILE A 205 -16.89 3.88 2.11
CA ILE A 205 -18.18 3.25 2.42
C ILE A 205 -19.36 4.23 2.46
N PHE A 206 -19.14 5.52 2.76
CA PHE A 206 -20.25 6.45 2.95
C PHE A 206 -20.85 6.93 1.65
N ASN A 207 -22.21 6.91 1.60
CA ASN A 207 -22.95 7.30 0.41
C ASN A 207 -23.13 8.82 0.30
N THR A 208 -23.12 9.53 1.44
CA THR A 208 -23.46 10.96 1.49
C THR A 208 -22.43 11.80 2.21
N TYR A 209 -22.32 13.05 1.78
CA TYR A 209 -21.53 14.06 2.50
C TYR A 209 -21.95 14.20 3.98
N ALA A 210 -23.25 14.06 4.28
CA ALA A 210 -23.76 14.20 5.64
C ALA A 210 -23.23 13.08 6.56
N ASP A 211 -23.11 11.86 6.04
CA ASP A 211 -22.58 10.71 6.80
C ASP A 211 -21.05 10.87 7.02
N ALA A 212 -20.32 11.18 5.96
CA ALA A 212 -18.89 11.46 6.07
C ALA A 212 -18.57 12.62 7.04
N LEU A 213 -19.39 13.67 7.02
CA LEU A 213 -19.24 14.81 7.95
C LEU A 213 -19.48 14.43 9.41
N LYS A 214 -20.46 13.55 9.71
CA LYS A 214 -20.72 13.12 11.10
C LYS A 214 -19.51 12.35 11.65
N VAL A 215 -18.98 11.43 10.87
CA VAL A 215 -17.78 10.64 11.26
C VAL A 215 -16.55 11.55 11.38
N GLY A 216 -16.32 12.46 10.43
CA GLY A 216 -15.22 13.40 10.49
C GLY A 216 -15.27 14.32 11.72
N ARG A 217 -16.45 14.66 12.23
CA ARG A 217 -16.59 15.41 13.50
C ARG A 217 -16.24 14.58 14.72
N ALA A 218 -16.53 13.27 14.72
CA ALA A 218 -16.05 12.39 15.78
C ALA A 218 -14.52 12.28 15.76
N CYS A 219 -13.91 12.26 14.56
CA CYS A 219 -12.45 12.35 14.43
C CYS A 219 -11.91 13.67 15.01
N ASP A 220 -12.59 14.81 14.78
CA ASP A 220 -12.23 16.10 15.37
C ASP A 220 -12.24 16.08 16.91
N ASP A 221 -13.28 15.46 17.49
CA ASP A 221 -13.46 15.38 18.95
C ASP A 221 -12.39 14.51 19.62
N GLN A 222 -11.82 13.54 18.90
CA GLN A 222 -10.78 12.64 19.36
C GLN A 222 -9.37 13.01 18.83
N ASN A 223 -9.23 14.12 18.11
CA ASN A 223 -7.96 14.63 17.56
C ASN A 223 -7.23 13.61 16.69
N PHE A 224 -7.94 12.97 15.75
CA PHE A 224 -7.35 12.02 14.80
C PHE A 224 -6.32 12.69 13.89
N PHE A 225 -5.28 11.95 13.54
CA PHE A 225 -4.17 12.43 12.70
C PHE A 225 -4.60 12.58 11.24
N TRP A 226 -5.40 11.62 10.71
CA TRP A 226 -6.14 11.79 9.45
C TRP A 226 -7.44 10.99 9.40
N TYR A 227 -8.28 11.40 8.44
CA TYR A 227 -9.49 10.73 7.99
C TYR A 227 -9.34 10.39 6.51
N GLU A 228 -9.28 9.10 6.17
CA GLU A 228 -8.93 8.57 4.85
C GLU A 228 -10.18 8.14 4.07
N ASP A 229 -10.20 8.43 2.78
CA ASP A 229 -11.14 7.95 1.74
C ASP A 229 -12.58 7.60 2.21
N PRO A 230 -13.33 8.54 2.82
CA PRO A 230 -14.62 8.22 3.44
C PRO A 230 -15.75 7.89 2.48
N MET A 231 -15.69 8.35 1.22
CA MET A 231 -16.86 8.34 0.33
C MET A 231 -16.73 7.34 -0.82
N LYS A 232 -17.87 6.76 -1.24
CA LYS A 232 -17.97 5.73 -2.29
C LYS A 232 -17.45 6.13 -3.67
N ASP A 233 -17.21 7.40 -3.90
CA ASP A 233 -16.68 7.86 -5.18
C ASP A 233 -15.16 7.62 -5.35
N GLY A 234 -14.49 7.11 -4.32
CA GLY A 234 -13.05 6.80 -4.39
C GLY A 234 -12.16 8.03 -4.56
N GLY A 235 -12.54 9.17 -3.97
CA GLY A 235 -11.71 10.38 -3.99
C GLY A 235 -11.78 11.21 -5.28
N VAL A 236 -12.60 10.84 -6.27
CA VAL A 236 -12.65 11.56 -7.56
C VAL A 236 -13.50 12.84 -7.54
N SER A 237 -14.38 13.00 -6.56
CA SER A 237 -15.23 14.19 -6.42
C SER A 237 -14.55 15.30 -5.63
N PHE A 238 -13.53 15.93 -6.18
CA PHE A 238 -12.74 16.97 -5.51
C PHE A 238 -13.60 18.10 -4.88
N PHE A 239 -14.75 18.42 -5.46
CA PHE A 239 -15.67 19.40 -4.87
C PHE A 239 -16.18 18.96 -3.49
N ILE A 240 -16.57 17.70 -3.34
CA ILE A 240 -17.10 17.14 -2.07
C ILE A 240 -16.00 17.09 -1.02
N TYR A 241 -14.82 16.61 -1.38
CA TYR A 241 -13.69 16.52 -0.44
C TYR A 241 -13.20 17.90 0.01
N ARG A 242 -13.09 18.86 -0.91
CA ARG A 242 -12.82 20.26 -0.52
C ARG A 242 -13.85 20.77 0.49
N LYS A 243 -15.13 20.47 0.27
CA LYS A 243 -16.21 20.89 1.18
C LYS A 243 -16.11 20.18 2.54
N LEU A 244 -15.74 18.90 2.57
CA LEU A 244 -15.52 18.15 3.80
C LEU A 244 -14.33 18.72 4.57
N ARG A 245 -13.20 18.91 3.91
CA ARG A 245 -11.98 19.50 4.45
C ARG A 245 -12.22 20.88 5.10
N GLN A 246 -13.12 21.69 4.54
CA GLN A 246 -13.48 23.00 5.10
C GLN A 246 -14.42 22.92 6.32
N ALA A 247 -15.06 21.76 6.55
CA ALA A 247 -16.07 21.56 7.58
C ALA A 247 -15.60 20.78 8.80
N ILE A 248 -14.43 20.15 8.73
CA ILE A 248 -13.78 19.40 9.82
C ILE A 248 -12.37 19.95 10.06
N LYS A 249 -11.78 19.60 11.21
CA LYS A 249 -10.40 19.97 11.59
C LYS A 249 -9.40 18.85 11.27
N THR A 250 -9.86 17.60 11.38
CA THR A 250 -9.06 16.42 11.10
C THR A 250 -8.60 16.45 9.65
N PRO A 251 -7.30 16.35 9.37
CA PRO A 251 -6.78 16.34 8.02
C PRO A 251 -7.36 15.22 7.16
N ILE A 252 -7.58 15.48 5.89
CA ILE A 252 -8.03 14.48 4.90
C ILE A 252 -6.81 13.87 4.22
N LEU A 253 -6.74 12.53 4.22
CA LEU A 253 -5.84 11.75 3.40
C LEU A 253 -6.64 11.08 2.29
N GLN A 254 -6.23 11.27 1.03
CA GLN A 254 -6.82 10.56 -0.10
C GLN A 254 -5.90 10.55 -1.32
N GLY A 255 -6.26 9.75 -2.32
CA GLY A 255 -5.52 9.63 -3.56
C GLY A 255 -5.23 8.20 -3.97
N GLU A 256 -5.43 7.21 -3.11
CA GLU A 256 -5.20 5.79 -3.38
C GLU A 256 -5.88 5.28 -4.66
N HIS A 257 -7.06 5.82 -4.97
CA HIS A 257 -7.86 5.46 -6.14
C HIS A 257 -7.64 6.38 -7.35
N LEU A 258 -6.73 7.35 -7.23
CA LEU A 258 -6.25 8.19 -8.31
C LEU A 258 -4.89 7.66 -8.77
N HIS A 259 -4.68 7.53 -10.08
CA HIS A 259 -3.45 6.92 -10.56
C HIS A 259 -2.56 7.91 -11.27
N LEU A 260 -1.24 7.85 -10.95
CA LEU A 260 -0.18 8.69 -11.46
C LEU A 260 -0.24 10.14 -10.92
N VAL A 261 0.78 10.93 -11.27
CA VAL A 261 1.00 12.26 -10.67
C VAL A 261 -0.03 13.32 -11.06
N GLU A 262 -0.59 13.24 -12.26
CA GLU A 262 -1.46 14.28 -12.79
C GLU A 262 -2.76 14.47 -11.98
N PRO A 263 -3.55 13.41 -11.66
CA PRO A 263 -4.72 13.56 -10.80
C PRO A 263 -4.39 14.00 -9.37
N HIS A 264 -3.25 13.61 -8.81
CA HIS A 264 -2.82 14.08 -7.50
C HIS A 264 -2.55 15.59 -7.49
N VAL A 265 -1.89 16.10 -8.53
CA VAL A 265 -1.69 17.55 -8.71
C VAL A 265 -3.02 18.29 -8.86
N ASP A 266 -3.95 17.76 -9.67
CA ASP A 266 -5.28 18.36 -9.84
C ASP A 266 -6.07 18.38 -8.52
N MET A 267 -5.94 17.33 -7.69
CA MET A 267 -6.55 17.23 -6.37
C MET A 267 -5.99 18.29 -5.40
N ALA A 268 -4.67 18.52 -5.41
CA ALA A 268 -4.05 19.58 -4.61
C ALA A 268 -4.50 20.98 -5.04
N ILE A 269 -4.53 21.25 -6.36
CA ILE A 269 -5.01 22.52 -6.92
C ILE A 269 -6.49 22.76 -6.55
N ALA A 270 -7.28 21.70 -6.50
CA ALA A 270 -8.68 21.75 -6.08
C ALA A 270 -8.85 21.92 -4.56
N GLU A 271 -7.77 21.90 -3.77
CA GLU A 271 -7.77 21.96 -2.29
C GLU A 271 -8.59 20.82 -1.67
N ALA A 272 -8.56 19.63 -2.28
CA ALA A 272 -9.46 18.53 -1.91
C ALA A 272 -8.84 17.55 -0.91
N THR A 273 -7.57 17.72 -0.53
CA THR A 273 -6.88 16.86 0.45
C THR A 273 -5.85 17.66 1.25
N ASP A 274 -5.40 17.11 2.38
CA ASP A 274 -4.30 17.64 3.21
C ASP A 274 -3.03 16.82 3.04
N PHE A 275 -3.15 15.51 2.77
CA PHE A 275 -2.07 14.59 2.45
C PHE A 275 -2.35 13.89 1.13
N PHE A 276 -1.31 13.55 0.37
CA PHE A 276 -1.44 12.61 -0.74
C PHE A 276 -1.34 11.17 -0.22
N ARG A 277 -2.25 10.31 -0.69
CA ARG A 277 -2.12 8.87 -0.59
C ARG A 277 -1.59 8.35 -1.92
N ALA A 278 -0.44 7.65 -1.91
CA ALA A 278 0.14 7.07 -3.11
C ALA A 278 0.50 5.59 -2.89
N ASP A 279 0.60 4.83 -3.97
CA ASP A 279 0.98 3.42 -3.91
C ASP A 279 1.90 3.06 -5.09
N PRO A 280 3.11 2.54 -4.85
CA PRO A 280 3.96 2.05 -5.92
C PRO A 280 3.30 1.01 -6.85
N GLU A 281 2.37 0.20 -6.34
CA GLU A 281 1.59 -0.74 -7.15
C GLU A 281 0.69 -0.04 -8.17
N TYR A 282 0.09 1.11 -7.79
CA TYR A 282 -0.98 1.76 -8.54
C TYR A 282 -0.50 2.99 -9.29
N ASP A 283 0.53 3.66 -8.78
CA ASP A 283 0.98 4.97 -9.27
C ASP A 283 2.18 4.91 -10.22
N GLY A 284 2.31 3.82 -10.96
CA GLY A 284 3.38 3.69 -11.95
C GLY A 284 4.74 3.39 -11.35
N GLY A 285 4.74 2.59 -10.28
CA GLY A 285 5.94 2.07 -9.64
C GLY A 285 6.65 3.08 -8.74
N ILE A 286 7.87 2.77 -8.43
CA ILE A 286 8.79 3.66 -7.71
C ILE A 286 8.99 4.96 -8.49
N THR A 287 9.10 4.88 -9.81
CA THR A 287 9.25 6.06 -10.69
C THR A 287 8.07 7.02 -10.53
N GLY A 288 6.84 6.53 -10.62
CA GLY A 288 5.63 7.35 -10.51
C GLY A 288 5.40 7.88 -9.09
N THR A 289 5.56 7.02 -8.07
CA THR A 289 5.42 7.39 -6.66
C THR A 289 6.38 8.52 -6.26
N MET A 290 7.64 8.48 -6.72
CA MET A 290 8.58 9.57 -6.45
C MET A 290 8.20 10.88 -7.15
N LYS A 291 7.54 10.83 -8.34
CA LYS A 291 6.98 12.03 -8.97
C LYS A 291 5.86 12.65 -8.13
N ILE A 292 4.99 11.81 -7.53
CA ILE A 292 3.93 12.28 -6.61
C ILE A 292 4.55 12.90 -5.36
N ALA A 293 5.55 12.25 -4.76
CA ALA A 293 6.22 12.75 -3.56
C ALA A 293 6.89 14.13 -3.79
N HIS A 294 7.57 14.31 -4.92
CA HIS A 294 8.17 15.59 -5.27
C HIS A 294 7.13 16.67 -5.59
N ALA A 295 6.00 16.30 -6.20
CA ALA A 295 4.89 17.22 -6.41
C ALA A 295 4.28 17.66 -5.08
N ALA A 296 4.01 16.73 -4.16
CA ALA A 296 3.53 17.02 -2.80
C ALA A 296 4.47 17.96 -2.05
N GLU A 297 5.79 17.72 -2.10
CA GLU A 297 6.80 18.60 -1.51
C GLU A 297 6.71 20.03 -2.05
N GLY A 298 6.45 20.19 -3.35
CA GLY A 298 6.27 21.49 -3.99
C GLY A 298 5.04 22.26 -3.52
N PHE A 299 3.99 21.55 -3.08
CA PHE A 299 2.80 22.12 -2.46
C PHE A 299 2.94 22.30 -0.93
N GLY A 300 4.04 21.83 -0.32
CA GLY A 300 4.21 21.82 1.12
C GLY A 300 3.35 20.76 1.82
N MET A 301 3.01 19.68 1.12
CA MET A 301 2.17 18.58 1.60
C MET A 301 3.00 17.33 1.87
N ASP A 302 2.54 16.51 2.80
CA ASP A 302 3.09 15.17 3.02
C ASP A 302 2.43 14.15 2.09
N VAL A 303 3.12 13.03 1.88
CA VAL A 303 2.64 11.86 1.15
C VAL A 303 2.77 10.62 2.02
N GLU A 304 1.69 9.88 2.16
CA GLU A 304 1.65 8.61 2.87
C GLU A 304 1.46 7.47 1.88
N LEU A 305 2.19 6.37 2.04
CA LEU A 305 2.08 5.25 1.11
C LEU A 305 1.08 4.22 1.62
N HIS A 306 0.26 3.73 0.67
CA HIS A 306 -0.71 2.68 0.91
C HIS A 306 -0.02 1.32 1.05
N ILE A 307 -0.48 0.54 2.02
CA ILE A 307 -0.13 -0.86 2.29
C ILE A 307 1.37 -1.10 2.61
N ALA A 308 1.67 -2.30 3.08
CA ALA A 308 3.01 -2.76 3.39
C ALA A 308 3.71 -3.34 2.15
N GLY A 309 5.04 -3.19 2.10
CA GLY A 309 5.86 -3.84 1.08
C GLY A 309 7.27 -3.27 0.97
N PRO A 310 8.20 -4.00 0.35
CA PRO A 310 9.58 -3.55 0.22
C PRO A 310 9.70 -2.30 -0.67
N ALA A 311 8.88 -2.14 -1.71
CA ALA A 311 8.88 -0.95 -2.56
C ALA A 311 8.47 0.30 -1.77
N GLN A 312 7.42 0.20 -0.94
CA GLN A 312 6.97 1.27 -0.04
C GLN A 312 8.08 1.67 0.93
N ARG A 313 8.77 0.69 1.56
CA ARG A 313 9.90 0.99 2.47
C ARG A 313 11.01 1.75 1.78
N HIS A 314 11.38 1.38 0.55
CA HIS A 314 12.42 2.09 -0.22
C HIS A 314 12.00 3.50 -0.65
N CYS A 315 10.77 3.69 -1.11
CA CYS A 315 10.26 5.01 -1.45
C CYS A 315 10.26 5.93 -0.23
N MET A 316 9.65 5.50 0.89
CA MET A 316 9.60 6.29 2.12
C MET A 316 10.97 6.59 2.71
N ALA A 317 11.94 5.67 2.55
CA ALA A 317 13.31 5.89 3.00
C ALA A 317 14.04 7.00 2.20
N ALA A 318 13.55 7.35 1.03
CA ALA A 318 14.07 8.44 0.20
C ALA A 318 13.26 9.73 0.31
N MET A 319 12.03 9.67 0.81
CA MET A 319 11.14 10.83 0.99
C MET A 319 11.45 11.58 2.29
N ARG A 320 11.32 12.91 2.27
CA ARG A 320 11.40 13.76 3.46
C ARG A 320 10.01 14.08 4.03
N ASN A 321 9.00 14.09 3.16
CA ASN A 321 7.63 14.49 3.41
C ASN A 321 6.70 13.26 3.54
N SER A 322 7.04 12.33 4.43
CA SER A 322 6.17 11.22 4.83
C SER A 322 6.35 10.91 6.32
N ASN A 323 5.30 10.48 6.99
CA ASN A 323 5.26 10.32 8.44
C ASN A 323 5.38 8.85 8.85
N PHE A 324 4.50 7.98 8.38
CA PHE A 324 4.38 6.62 8.88
C PHE A 324 4.34 5.58 7.77
N TYR A 325 5.04 4.47 7.99
CA TYR A 325 4.90 3.25 7.20
C TYR A 325 3.64 2.48 7.64
N GLU A 326 2.82 2.06 6.69
CA GLU A 326 1.64 1.25 6.96
C GLU A 326 2.00 -0.21 7.22
N MET A 327 1.83 -0.68 8.45
CA MET A 327 1.83 -2.11 8.74
C MET A 327 0.42 -2.65 8.52
N GLY A 328 0.09 -2.84 7.29
CA GLY A 328 -1.25 -3.29 6.90
C GLY A 328 -1.21 -4.68 6.28
N LEU A 329 -2.16 -5.50 6.46
CA LEU A 329 -3.37 -5.43 7.28
C LEU A 329 -3.22 -6.36 8.49
N VAL A 330 -3.21 -5.83 9.69
CA VAL A 330 -2.93 -6.61 10.90
C VAL A 330 -4.18 -6.94 11.70
N HIS A 331 -4.11 -8.02 12.49
CA HIS A 331 -5.24 -8.51 13.28
C HIS A 331 -4.74 -9.31 14.50
N PRO A 332 -5.46 -9.28 15.66
CA PRO A 332 -4.99 -9.97 16.87
C PRO A 332 -5.01 -11.51 16.79
N LYS A 333 -5.67 -12.12 15.79
CA LYS A 333 -5.87 -13.58 15.69
C LYS A 333 -5.28 -14.24 14.46
N VAL A 334 -4.99 -13.50 13.40
CA VAL A 334 -4.50 -14.06 12.14
C VAL A 334 -3.28 -13.30 11.64
N PRO A 335 -2.35 -13.98 10.94
CA PRO A 335 -1.25 -13.32 10.26
C PRO A 335 -1.74 -12.32 9.22
N ASN A 336 -0.90 -11.33 8.91
CA ASN A 336 -1.19 -10.35 7.88
C ASN A 336 -1.39 -11.02 6.50
N PRO A 337 -2.60 -11.00 5.93
CA PRO A 337 -2.87 -11.66 4.66
C PRO A 337 -2.38 -10.84 3.45
N ALA A 338 -2.15 -9.54 3.60
CA ALA A 338 -1.62 -8.71 2.53
C ALA A 338 -0.13 -8.96 2.27
N SER A 339 0.60 -9.44 3.28
CA SER A 339 2.04 -9.76 3.17
C SER A 339 2.35 -11.15 3.73
N PRO A 340 1.91 -12.24 3.06
CA PRO A 340 2.12 -13.59 3.56
C PRO A 340 3.62 -13.91 3.67
N SER A 341 4.05 -14.40 4.84
CA SER A 341 5.45 -14.74 5.10
C SER A 341 6.01 -15.82 4.16
N GLU A 342 5.15 -16.65 3.59
CA GLU A 342 5.52 -17.73 2.68
C GLU A 342 6.15 -17.25 1.36
N ILE A 343 5.95 -16.01 0.97
CA ILE A 343 6.51 -15.46 -0.28
C ILE A 343 7.95 -14.98 -0.12
N TYR A 344 8.43 -14.81 1.11
CA TYR A 344 9.79 -14.35 1.38
C TYR A 344 10.67 -15.47 1.92
N LEU A 345 11.98 -15.40 1.59
CA LEU A 345 13.04 -16.08 2.29
C LEU A 345 13.78 -15.06 3.16
N GLY A 346 14.35 -15.51 4.29
CA GLY A 346 15.08 -14.63 5.21
C GLY A 346 14.17 -13.91 6.21
N GLU A 347 14.61 -12.73 6.66
CA GLU A 347 14.04 -12.04 7.82
C GLU A 347 13.02 -10.92 7.48
N TYR A 348 12.78 -10.65 6.19
CA TYR A 348 11.81 -9.64 5.80
C TYR A 348 10.40 -10.03 6.24
N SER A 349 9.71 -9.13 6.91
CA SER A 349 8.36 -9.36 7.40
C SER A 349 7.56 -8.05 7.52
N ASP A 350 6.26 -8.14 7.21
CA ASP A 350 5.24 -7.13 7.50
C ASP A 350 4.13 -7.72 8.39
N GLN A 351 4.50 -8.65 9.26
CA GLN A 351 3.60 -9.20 10.28
C GLN A 351 3.50 -8.26 11.48
N LEU A 352 2.45 -8.40 12.29
CA LEU A 352 2.16 -7.53 13.44
C LEU A 352 3.38 -7.34 14.36
N GLU A 353 4.15 -8.41 14.60
CA GLU A 353 5.31 -8.39 15.51
C GLU A 353 6.60 -7.89 14.86
N ALA A 354 6.58 -7.58 13.56
CA ALA A 354 7.76 -7.10 12.84
C ALA A 354 8.10 -5.63 13.09
N ILE A 355 7.72 -5.10 14.24
CA ILE A 355 7.97 -3.73 14.69
C ILE A 355 9.12 -3.70 15.70
N GLY A 356 10.04 -2.76 15.56
CA GLY A 356 11.09 -2.51 16.53
C GLY A 356 10.56 -1.85 17.80
N LYS A 357 11.25 -2.02 18.91
CA LYS A 357 10.92 -1.37 20.20
C LYS A 357 10.89 0.16 20.13
N ASP A 358 11.52 0.74 19.12
CA ASP A 358 11.52 2.16 18.83
C ASP A 358 10.29 2.61 18.01
N GLY A 359 9.40 1.68 17.69
CA GLY A 359 8.19 1.93 16.89
C GLY A 359 8.47 2.09 15.40
N CYS A 360 9.58 1.55 14.94
CA CYS A 360 10.01 1.64 13.55
C CYS A 360 10.18 0.25 12.91
N VAL A 361 10.07 0.21 11.59
CA VAL A 361 10.55 -0.89 10.76
C VAL A 361 11.85 -0.51 10.07
N ASP A 362 12.73 -1.49 9.85
CA ASP A 362 13.97 -1.28 9.11
C ASP A 362 13.73 -1.29 7.60
N VAL A 363 14.50 -0.47 6.88
CA VAL A 363 14.55 -0.49 5.42
C VAL A 363 15.54 -1.59 4.99
N PRO A 364 15.19 -2.47 4.03
CA PRO A 364 16.12 -3.49 3.56
C PRO A 364 17.43 -2.90 3.00
N GLU A 365 18.58 -3.43 3.42
CA GLU A 365 19.91 -2.93 3.03
C GLU A 365 20.57 -3.74 1.89
N GLY A 366 19.95 -4.84 1.44
CA GLY A 366 20.41 -5.63 0.31
C GLY A 366 20.24 -4.94 -1.04
N PRO A 367 20.94 -5.38 -2.09
CA PRO A 367 20.78 -4.85 -3.45
C PRO A 367 19.34 -4.99 -3.96
N GLY A 368 18.88 -4.00 -4.72
CA GLY A 368 17.51 -3.95 -5.22
C GLY A 368 16.50 -3.65 -4.13
N LEU A 369 15.43 -4.43 -4.09
CA LEU A 369 14.43 -4.39 -3.02
C LEU A 369 14.98 -4.96 -1.70
N GLY A 370 16.17 -5.59 -1.71
CA GLY A 370 16.79 -6.15 -0.52
C GLY A 370 16.04 -7.31 0.10
N VAL A 371 15.15 -7.95 -0.65
CA VAL A 371 14.38 -9.13 -0.25
C VAL A 371 14.66 -10.30 -1.19
N GLU A 372 14.48 -11.51 -0.71
CA GLU A 372 14.56 -12.72 -1.50
C GLU A 372 13.21 -13.41 -1.56
N TYR A 373 12.70 -13.68 -2.76
CA TYR A 373 11.41 -14.32 -2.95
C TYR A 373 11.52 -15.85 -3.00
N ASN A 374 10.58 -16.52 -2.36
CA ASN A 374 10.46 -17.98 -2.35
C ASN A 374 9.81 -18.50 -3.64
N TRP A 375 10.51 -18.39 -4.76
CA TRP A 375 10.00 -18.83 -6.08
C TRP A 375 9.56 -20.28 -6.10
N LYS A 376 10.23 -21.16 -5.34
CA LYS A 376 9.83 -22.57 -5.22
C LYS A 376 8.47 -22.70 -4.53
N GLY A 377 8.24 -21.95 -3.48
CA GLY A 377 6.95 -21.88 -2.77
C GLY A 377 5.86 -21.29 -3.66
N ILE A 378 6.16 -20.17 -4.34
CA ILE A 378 5.24 -19.46 -5.25
C ILE A 378 4.78 -20.42 -6.37
N LYS A 379 5.71 -21.09 -7.05
CA LYS A 379 5.41 -22.05 -8.14
C LYS A 379 4.56 -23.23 -7.69
N LYS A 380 4.62 -23.63 -6.42
CA LYS A 380 3.75 -24.67 -5.86
C LYS A 380 2.26 -24.26 -5.88
N TYR A 381 1.98 -22.97 -5.79
CA TYR A 381 0.64 -22.40 -5.80
C TYR A 381 0.25 -21.75 -7.13
N ALA A 382 1.07 -21.94 -8.18
CA ALA A 382 0.82 -21.37 -9.50
C ALA A 382 -0.50 -21.89 -10.10
N ILE A 383 -1.24 -20.97 -10.70
CA ILE A 383 -2.49 -21.24 -11.41
C ILE A 383 -2.40 -20.91 -12.90
N ALA A 384 -1.45 -20.04 -13.27
CA ALA A 384 -1.11 -19.73 -14.66
C ALA A 384 0.31 -19.17 -14.74
N GLU A 385 0.99 -19.40 -15.86
CA GLU A 385 2.32 -18.84 -16.17
C GLU A 385 2.28 -18.22 -17.57
N PHE A 386 2.92 -17.06 -17.70
CA PHE A 386 3.01 -16.30 -18.95
C PHE A 386 4.47 -15.97 -19.22
N THR A 387 4.87 -16.04 -20.49
CA THR A 387 6.26 -15.78 -20.91
C THR A 387 6.26 -14.87 -22.13
N TYR A 388 7.16 -13.88 -22.11
CA TYR A 388 7.43 -12.95 -23.22
C TYR A 388 8.92 -13.01 -23.52
N ASP A 389 9.30 -13.30 -24.79
CA ASP A 389 10.68 -13.44 -25.28
C ASP A 389 10.84 -12.99 -26.76
#